data_6a9ad2893ad77b99b04bd127d2b08aaf
#
_entry.id   6a9ad2893ad77b99b04bd127d2b08aaf
#
_cell.length_a   1.000
_cell.length_b   1.000
_cell.length_c   1.000
_cell.angle_alpha   90.00
_cell.angle_beta   90.00
_cell.angle_gamma   90.00
#
_symmetry.space_group_name_H-M   'P 1'
#
loop_
_entity.id
_entity.type
_entity.pdbx_description
1 polymer ?
#
loop_
_entity_poly.entity_id
_entity_poly.type
_entity_poly.pdbx_seq_one_letter_code
_entity_poly.pdbx_strand_id
1 'polypeptide(L)'
;PVAAAISCVKPSGTVSQLVNSSSGIHARHSPYYIRTVRGDIKDPLTNFLKDRGIPNEPCVMKPDTTVVFSFPQKSPEGAVVTSDMTAIEQLEMWLMYQRHWCEHKPSVTINVRADEWFEVGAFVYKHFDEMSGVSFLPYNEHTYQQAPYQECGKSDYKMLLSCMPDSLNWEELSDYEKEDNTAGSQTLACSGDSCEIVDLV
;
A
#
# COMPACT_ATOMS: atom_id res chain seq x y z
N PRO A 1 2.07 -26.74 24.00
CA PRO A 1 3.18 -26.31 23.13
C PRO A 1 3.47 -24.84 23.32
N VAL A 2 4.73 -24.45 23.40
CA VAL A 2 5.16 -23.06 23.48
C VAL A 2 5.31 -22.53 22.05
N ALA A 3 4.94 -21.27 21.81
CA ALA A 3 5.15 -20.62 20.52
C ALA A 3 6.66 -20.51 20.23
N ALA A 4 7.06 -20.76 19.01
CA ALA A 4 8.45 -20.65 18.58
C ALA A 4 8.91 -19.18 18.47
N ALA A 5 7.99 -18.27 18.16
CA ALA A 5 8.21 -16.84 18.09
C ALA A 5 6.89 -16.12 18.43
N ILE A 6 6.96 -14.99 19.14
CA ILE A 6 5.80 -14.24 19.61
C ILE A 6 5.77 -12.84 18.97
N SER A 7 6.92 -12.19 18.88
CA SER A 7 7.02 -10.82 18.41
C SER A 7 7.49 -10.74 16.94
N CYS A 8 6.83 -9.89 16.16
CA CYS A 8 7.27 -9.52 14.82
C CYS A 8 6.67 -8.16 14.42
N VAL A 9 7.19 -7.58 13.35
CA VAL A 9 6.59 -6.42 12.68
C VAL A 9 6.22 -6.83 11.26
N LYS A 10 4.96 -6.60 10.91
CA LYS A 10 4.40 -6.85 9.58
C LYS A 10 3.82 -5.57 9.00
N PRO A 11 3.88 -5.37 7.68
CA PRO A 11 3.14 -4.28 7.06
C PRO A 11 1.63 -4.51 7.18
N SER A 12 0.88 -3.43 7.32
CA SER A 12 -0.57 -3.46 7.21
C SER A 12 -0.99 -2.95 5.84
N GLY A 13 -1.81 -3.70 5.10
CA GLY A 13 -2.25 -3.30 3.76
C GLY A 13 -3.14 -2.06 3.76
N THR A 14 -4.14 -2.04 4.63
CA THR A 14 -5.21 -1.03 4.64
C THR A 14 -5.38 -0.31 5.97
N VAL A 15 -5.23 -1.00 7.10
CA VAL A 15 -5.46 -0.44 8.44
C VAL A 15 -4.56 0.77 8.72
N SER A 16 -3.30 0.75 8.30
CA SER A 16 -2.40 1.91 8.42
C SER A 16 -2.92 3.15 7.71
N GLN A 17 -3.57 2.98 6.55
CA GLN A 17 -4.16 4.10 5.82
C GLN A 17 -5.40 4.65 6.55
N LEU A 18 -6.23 3.77 7.10
CA LEU A 18 -7.41 4.15 7.88
C LEU A 18 -7.07 5.02 9.09
N VAL A 19 -6.00 4.66 9.80
CA VAL A 19 -5.54 5.40 10.99
C VAL A 19 -4.46 6.45 10.68
N ASN A 20 -4.18 6.69 9.40
CA ASN A 20 -3.17 7.62 8.92
C ASN A 20 -1.78 7.41 9.53
N SER A 21 -1.36 6.16 9.65
CA SER A 21 -0.08 5.73 10.22
C SER A 21 0.82 5.10 9.16
N SER A 22 2.07 4.83 9.51
CA SER A 22 3.00 4.04 8.67
C SER A 22 2.65 2.56 8.70
N SER A 23 2.95 1.85 7.61
CA SER A 23 2.75 0.41 7.49
C SER A 23 3.97 -0.34 8.06
N GLY A 24 3.86 -0.81 9.31
CA GLY A 24 4.98 -1.44 10.01
C GLY A 24 6.17 -0.48 10.14
N ILE A 25 7.34 -0.90 9.69
CA ILE A 25 8.58 -0.12 9.72
C ILE A 25 8.84 0.66 8.41
N HIS A 26 7.86 0.70 7.50
CA HIS A 26 8.01 1.48 6.27
C HIS A 26 7.86 2.98 6.53
N ALA A 27 8.60 3.80 5.80
CA ALA A 27 8.30 5.22 5.68
C ALA A 27 6.93 5.44 5.01
N ARG A 28 6.35 6.62 5.18
CA ARG A 28 5.17 7.01 4.39
C ARG A 28 5.57 7.20 2.93
N HIS A 29 4.62 6.98 2.01
CA HIS A 29 4.94 7.03 0.58
C HIS A 29 5.52 8.40 0.17
N SER A 30 4.78 9.47 0.45
CA SER A 30 5.17 10.86 0.18
C SER A 30 4.33 11.83 1.03
N PRO A 31 4.63 13.14 1.07
CA PRO A 31 3.82 14.11 1.82
C PRO A 31 2.38 14.19 1.33
N TYR A 32 2.17 14.11 0.00
CA TYR A 32 0.87 14.06 -0.66
C TYR A 32 0.89 12.95 -1.70
N TYR A 33 -0.13 12.13 -1.72
CA TYR A 33 -0.24 11.03 -2.67
C TYR A 33 -1.70 10.66 -2.94
N ILE A 34 -1.91 9.98 -4.05
CA ILE A 34 -3.20 9.40 -4.40
C ILE A 34 -3.13 7.91 -4.09
N ARG A 35 -4.02 7.44 -3.24
CA ARG A 35 -4.23 6.02 -3.00
C ARG A 35 -5.30 5.51 -3.95
N THR A 36 -4.95 4.56 -4.81
CA THR A 36 -5.91 3.90 -5.68
C THR A 36 -6.42 2.61 -5.05
N VAL A 37 -7.71 2.35 -5.20
CA VAL A 37 -8.37 1.12 -4.72
C VAL A 37 -9.19 0.55 -5.85
N ARG A 38 -9.03 -0.75 -6.10
CA ARG A 38 -9.80 -1.47 -7.12
C ARG A 38 -11.06 -2.06 -6.52
N GLY A 39 -12.18 -1.89 -7.23
CA GLY A 39 -13.46 -2.51 -6.90
C GLY A 39 -14.01 -3.28 -8.09
N ASP A 40 -14.60 -4.43 -7.85
CA ASP A 40 -15.36 -5.16 -8.87
C ASP A 40 -16.63 -4.38 -9.23
N ILE A 41 -16.95 -4.28 -10.51
CA ILE A 41 -18.16 -3.56 -10.98
C ILE A 41 -19.48 -4.20 -10.50
N LYS A 42 -19.44 -5.48 -10.09
CA LYS A 42 -20.59 -6.20 -9.54
C LYS A 42 -20.76 -5.97 -8.03
N ASP A 43 -19.71 -5.47 -7.36
CA ASP A 43 -19.72 -5.21 -5.93
C ASP A 43 -20.70 -4.07 -5.62
N PRO A 44 -21.70 -4.28 -4.74
CA PRO A 44 -22.60 -3.25 -4.27
C PRO A 44 -21.89 -1.99 -3.76
N LEU A 45 -20.80 -2.14 -3.01
CA LEU A 45 -19.99 -1.03 -2.52
C LEU A 45 -19.39 -0.23 -3.67
N THR A 46 -18.91 -0.88 -4.72
CA THR A 46 -18.37 -0.20 -5.92
C THR A 46 -19.42 0.68 -6.58
N ASN A 47 -20.62 0.16 -6.75
CA ASN A 47 -21.72 0.91 -7.36
C ASN A 47 -22.16 2.08 -6.45
N PHE A 48 -22.29 1.86 -5.16
CA PHE A 48 -22.60 2.90 -4.19
C PHE A 48 -21.57 4.04 -4.24
N LEU A 49 -20.27 3.75 -4.21
CA LEU A 49 -19.21 4.77 -4.25
C LEU A 49 -19.21 5.55 -5.57
N LYS A 50 -19.47 4.89 -6.70
CA LYS A 50 -19.60 5.55 -8.01
C LYS A 50 -20.76 6.54 -8.03
N ASP A 51 -21.93 6.10 -7.57
CA ASP A 51 -23.14 6.92 -7.56
C ASP A 51 -23.04 8.11 -6.60
N ARG A 52 -22.22 7.99 -5.57
CA ARG A 52 -21.87 9.08 -4.64
C ARG A 52 -20.78 10.02 -5.15
N GLY A 53 -20.28 9.80 -6.35
CA GLY A 53 -19.34 10.70 -7.01
C GLY A 53 -17.89 10.59 -6.50
N ILE A 54 -17.51 9.47 -5.88
CA ILE A 54 -16.09 9.23 -5.59
C ILE A 54 -15.31 9.17 -6.92
N PRO A 55 -14.21 9.92 -7.07
CA PRO A 55 -13.39 9.91 -8.28
C PRO A 55 -12.97 8.50 -8.68
N ASN A 56 -13.31 8.10 -9.88
CA ASN A 56 -13.05 6.75 -10.37
C ASN A 56 -12.83 6.71 -11.87
N GLU A 57 -12.19 5.64 -12.34
CA GLU A 57 -11.96 5.35 -13.74
C GLU A 57 -11.97 3.83 -13.99
N PRO A 58 -12.19 3.36 -15.22
CA PRO A 58 -12.03 1.95 -15.56
C PRO A 58 -10.59 1.47 -15.32
N CYS A 59 -10.41 0.25 -14.83
CA CYS A 59 -9.09 -0.35 -14.68
C CYS A 59 -8.45 -0.58 -16.05
N VAL A 60 -7.21 -0.10 -16.25
CA VAL A 60 -6.48 -0.26 -17.54
C VAL A 60 -6.31 -1.73 -17.92
N MET A 61 -6.08 -2.61 -16.95
CA MET A 61 -5.86 -4.04 -17.20
C MET A 61 -7.15 -4.83 -17.38
N LYS A 62 -8.25 -4.42 -16.71
CA LYS A 62 -9.54 -5.12 -16.70
C LYS A 62 -10.69 -4.11 -16.72
N PRO A 63 -10.87 -3.35 -17.82
CA PRO A 63 -11.84 -2.24 -17.87
C PRO A 63 -13.30 -2.69 -17.74
N ASP A 64 -13.60 -3.91 -18.17
CA ASP A 64 -14.96 -4.45 -18.19
C ASP A 64 -15.43 -5.01 -16.85
N THR A 65 -14.52 -5.24 -15.91
CA THR A 65 -14.82 -5.89 -14.63
C THR A 65 -14.39 -5.09 -13.41
N THR A 66 -13.53 -4.09 -13.58
CA THR A 66 -12.87 -3.44 -12.46
C THR A 66 -12.86 -1.92 -12.62
N VAL A 67 -13.21 -1.25 -11.55
CA VAL A 67 -13.12 0.21 -11.40
C VAL A 67 -11.98 0.54 -10.44
N VAL A 68 -11.26 1.62 -10.70
CA VAL A 68 -10.20 2.15 -9.84
C VAL A 68 -10.66 3.46 -9.25
N PHE A 69 -10.80 3.49 -7.93
CA PHE A 69 -11.11 4.69 -7.17
C PHE A 69 -9.83 5.42 -6.78
N SER A 70 -9.87 6.74 -6.75
CA SER A 70 -8.74 7.60 -6.38
C SER A 70 -9.06 8.37 -5.10
N PHE A 71 -8.27 8.14 -4.04
CA PHE A 71 -8.42 8.80 -2.75
C PHE A 71 -7.20 9.68 -2.47
N PRO A 72 -7.39 11.02 -2.32
CA PRO A 72 -6.29 11.89 -1.93
C PRO A 72 -5.87 11.63 -0.49
N GLN A 73 -4.58 11.47 -0.28
CA GLN A 73 -3.99 11.22 1.03
C GLN A 73 -2.93 12.27 1.36
N LYS A 74 -2.86 12.63 2.63
CA LYS A 74 -1.82 13.50 3.18
C LYS A 74 -1.16 12.80 4.35
N SER A 75 0.15 12.67 4.33
CA SER A 75 0.92 12.18 5.47
C SER A 75 0.82 13.14 6.66
N PRO A 76 0.87 12.64 7.91
CA PRO A 76 0.97 13.49 9.08
C PRO A 76 2.15 14.46 8.97
N GLU A 77 2.04 15.59 9.64
CA GLU A 77 3.13 16.56 9.70
C GLU A 77 4.33 15.95 10.43
N GLY A 78 5.52 16.09 9.87
CA GLY A 78 6.75 15.51 10.40
C GLY A 78 6.89 13.99 10.19
N ALA A 79 5.98 13.36 9.46
CA ALA A 79 6.15 11.95 9.11
C ALA A 79 7.33 11.76 8.16
N VAL A 80 8.16 10.77 8.44
CA VAL A 80 9.24 10.33 7.54
C VAL A 80 8.62 9.74 6.28
N VAL A 81 9.04 10.22 5.12
CA VAL A 81 8.61 9.72 3.81
C VAL A 81 9.75 8.97 3.11
N THR A 82 9.38 8.20 2.08
CA THR A 82 10.35 7.33 1.37
C THR A 82 11.54 8.11 0.80
N SER A 83 11.33 9.34 0.35
CA SER A 83 12.42 10.20 -0.16
C SER A 83 13.40 10.67 0.92
N ASP A 84 13.02 10.66 2.20
CA ASP A 84 13.83 11.11 3.32
C ASP A 84 14.83 10.06 3.80
N MET A 85 14.71 8.81 3.32
CA MET A 85 15.55 7.71 3.75
C MET A 85 16.37 7.13 2.60
N THR A 86 17.63 6.86 2.88
CA THR A 86 18.48 6.02 2.03
C THR A 86 18.16 4.54 2.22
N ALA A 87 18.60 3.70 1.29
CA ALA A 87 18.45 2.24 1.43
C ALA A 87 19.20 1.71 2.67
N ILE A 88 20.36 2.29 3.00
CA ILE A 88 21.14 1.91 4.19
C ILE A 88 20.41 2.27 5.48
N GLU A 89 19.84 3.47 5.59
CA GLU A 89 19.04 3.84 6.77
C GLU A 89 17.84 2.94 6.98
N GLN A 90 17.17 2.53 5.89
CA GLN A 90 16.07 1.57 5.95
C GLN A 90 16.57 0.19 6.43
N LEU A 91 17.73 -0.27 5.97
CA LEU A 91 18.35 -1.54 6.38
C LEU A 91 18.82 -1.50 7.84
N GLU A 92 19.40 -0.40 8.30
CA GLU A 92 19.80 -0.21 9.70
C GLU A 92 18.59 -0.24 10.63
N MET A 93 17.49 0.43 10.25
CA MET A 93 16.24 0.36 10.98
C MET A 93 15.70 -1.08 11.03
N TRP A 94 15.70 -1.79 9.90
CA TRP A 94 15.27 -3.19 9.84
C TRP A 94 16.12 -4.07 10.78
N LEU A 95 17.44 -3.91 10.74
CA LEU A 95 18.38 -4.66 11.57
C LEU A 95 18.19 -4.38 13.07
N MET A 96 17.88 -3.14 13.44
CA MET A 96 17.54 -2.75 14.80
C MET A 96 16.28 -3.52 15.29
N TYR A 97 15.24 -3.58 14.48
CA TYR A 97 14.03 -4.35 14.82
C TYR A 97 14.30 -5.85 14.88
N GLN A 98 15.10 -6.38 13.96
CA GLN A 98 15.51 -7.79 13.97
C GLN A 98 16.25 -8.17 15.25
N ARG A 99 17.15 -7.32 15.73
CA ARG A 99 18.00 -7.59 16.90
C ARG A 99 17.26 -7.41 18.24
N HIS A 100 16.36 -6.45 18.32
CA HIS A 100 15.87 -5.96 19.61
C HIS A 100 14.38 -6.21 19.85
N TRP A 101 13.61 -6.50 18.81
CA TRP A 101 12.16 -6.68 18.95
C TRP A 101 11.64 -7.97 18.33
N CYS A 102 12.09 -8.34 17.14
CA CYS A 102 11.46 -9.39 16.36
C CYS A 102 12.10 -10.76 16.61
N GLU A 103 11.38 -11.67 17.23
CA GLU A 103 11.73 -13.10 17.26
C GLU A 103 11.46 -13.77 15.91
N HIS A 104 10.55 -13.24 15.12
CA HIS A 104 10.26 -13.63 13.76
C HIS A 104 10.62 -12.51 12.79
N LYS A 105 10.82 -12.84 11.51
CA LYS A 105 11.21 -11.92 10.43
C LYS A 105 10.41 -10.62 10.45
N PRO A 106 11.02 -9.44 10.66
CA PRO A 106 10.40 -8.16 10.36
C PRO A 106 10.25 -8.01 8.85
N SER A 107 9.05 -7.73 8.38
CA SER A 107 8.78 -7.61 6.93
C SER A 107 8.97 -6.18 6.48
N VAL A 108 9.80 -5.98 5.47
CA VAL A 108 10.06 -4.69 4.84
C VAL A 108 10.41 -4.86 3.37
N THR A 109 10.08 -3.86 2.58
CA THR A 109 10.60 -3.65 1.23
C THR A 109 11.50 -2.42 1.27
N ILE A 110 12.76 -2.60 0.93
CA ILE A 110 13.77 -1.55 0.87
C ILE A 110 13.77 -0.95 -0.54
N ASN A 111 13.55 0.34 -0.63
CA ASN A 111 13.66 1.06 -1.89
C ASN A 111 15.11 1.44 -2.11
N VAL A 112 15.69 1.03 -3.25
CA VAL A 112 17.11 1.18 -3.56
C VAL A 112 17.29 2.05 -4.80
N ARG A 113 17.96 3.19 -4.66
CA ARG A 113 18.32 4.05 -5.80
C ARG A 113 19.42 3.40 -6.64
N ALA A 114 19.57 3.82 -7.87
CA ALA A 114 20.48 3.20 -8.82
C ALA A 114 21.96 3.22 -8.34
N ASP A 115 22.36 4.23 -7.61
CA ASP A 115 23.69 4.42 -7.05
C ASP A 115 23.93 3.72 -5.71
N GLU A 116 22.88 3.26 -5.02
CA GLU A 116 22.96 2.64 -3.69
C GLU A 116 23.23 1.11 -3.74
N TRP A 117 23.09 0.44 -4.88
CA TRP A 117 23.13 -1.02 -4.97
C TRP A 117 24.42 -1.65 -4.46
N PHE A 118 25.58 -1.01 -4.67
CA PHE A 118 26.86 -1.53 -4.18
C PHE A 118 26.95 -1.48 -2.66
N GLU A 119 26.49 -0.40 -2.04
CA GLU A 119 26.46 -0.25 -0.59
C GLU A 119 25.47 -1.22 0.04
N VAL A 120 24.29 -1.37 -0.55
CA VAL A 120 23.29 -2.36 -0.14
C VAL A 120 23.87 -3.77 -0.20
N GLY A 121 24.55 -4.13 -1.30
CA GLY A 121 25.22 -5.42 -1.43
C GLY A 121 26.28 -5.67 -0.35
N ALA A 122 27.11 -4.66 -0.06
CA ALA A 122 28.12 -4.72 0.99
C ALA A 122 27.48 -4.86 2.39
N PHE A 123 26.40 -4.12 2.65
CA PHE A 123 25.67 -4.21 3.91
C PHE A 123 25.06 -5.61 4.11
N VAL A 124 24.39 -6.14 3.10
CA VAL A 124 23.80 -7.50 3.13
C VAL A 124 24.89 -8.55 3.37
N TYR A 125 26.01 -8.45 2.67
CA TYR A 125 27.12 -9.39 2.86
C TYR A 125 27.68 -9.34 4.29
N LYS A 126 27.87 -8.15 4.84
CA LYS A 126 28.39 -7.95 6.20
C LYS A 126 27.47 -8.49 7.28
N HIS A 127 26.17 -8.40 7.09
CA HIS A 127 25.16 -8.78 8.09
C HIS A 127 24.40 -10.05 7.71
N PHE A 128 24.89 -10.82 6.73
CA PHE A 128 24.17 -11.96 6.15
C PHE A 128 23.71 -12.98 7.19
N ASP A 129 24.54 -13.28 8.17
CA ASP A 129 24.22 -14.26 9.23
C ASP A 129 23.15 -13.77 10.22
N GLU A 130 22.89 -12.45 10.25
CA GLU A 130 21.86 -11.85 11.10
C GLU A 130 20.54 -11.65 10.34
N MET A 131 20.57 -11.69 9.00
CA MET A 131 19.43 -11.34 8.17
C MET A 131 18.51 -12.54 7.95
N SER A 132 17.23 -12.39 8.32
CA SER A 132 16.22 -13.41 8.09
C SER A 132 15.53 -13.30 6.73
N GLY A 133 15.53 -12.15 6.12
CA GLY A 133 14.99 -11.92 4.79
C GLY A 133 14.45 -10.50 4.59
N VAL A 134 14.83 -9.90 3.47
CA VAL A 134 14.45 -8.53 3.06
C VAL A 134 14.08 -8.56 1.59
N SER A 135 13.09 -7.78 1.19
CA SER A 135 12.76 -7.55 -0.21
C SER A 135 13.37 -6.23 -0.66
N PHE A 136 13.96 -6.22 -1.84
CA PHE A 136 14.52 -5.02 -2.46
C PHE A 136 13.71 -4.64 -3.68
N LEU A 137 13.45 -3.34 -3.82
CA LEU A 137 12.75 -2.77 -4.95
C LEU A 137 13.58 -1.61 -5.50
N PRO A 138 13.85 -1.57 -6.81
CA PRO A 138 14.44 -0.39 -7.42
C PRO A 138 13.58 0.85 -7.13
N TYR A 139 14.19 1.89 -6.60
CA TYR A 139 13.51 3.18 -6.47
C TYR A 139 13.27 3.73 -7.88
N ASN A 140 12.00 3.81 -8.25
CA ASN A 140 11.61 4.27 -9.56
C ASN A 140 10.69 5.48 -9.40
N GLU A 141 11.10 6.60 -9.97
CA GLU A 141 10.30 7.83 -10.02
C GLU A 141 9.10 7.69 -10.99
N HIS A 142 9.13 6.66 -11.83
CA HIS A 142 8.06 6.38 -12.78
C HIS A 142 7.02 5.44 -12.20
N THR A 143 5.95 6.00 -11.75
CA THR A 143 4.77 5.23 -11.31
C THR A 143 4.09 4.63 -12.54
N TYR A 144 3.85 3.32 -12.54
CA TYR A 144 3.02 2.71 -13.57
C TYR A 144 1.57 3.17 -13.44
N GLN A 145 0.85 3.13 -14.55
CA GLN A 145 -0.53 3.62 -14.61
C GLN A 145 -1.42 2.91 -13.58
N GLN A 146 -2.20 3.69 -12.81
CA GLN A 146 -3.05 3.21 -11.72
C GLN A 146 -2.30 2.45 -10.60
N ALA A 147 -1.04 2.85 -10.32
CA ALA A 147 -0.31 2.30 -9.19
C ALA A 147 -1.07 2.52 -7.87
N PRO A 148 -0.97 1.59 -6.89
CA PRO A 148 -1.65 1.70 -5.59
C PRO A 148 -1.33 2.97 -4.82
N TYR A 149 -0.14 3.51 -5.00
CA TYR A 149 0.33 4.77 -4.44
C TYR A 149 0.95 5.60 -5.56
N GLN A 150 0.50 6.84 -5.70
CA GLN A 150 1.00 7.77 -6.71
C GLN A 150 1.34 9.08 -6.02
N GLU A 151 2.61 9.44 -6.02
CA GLU A 151 3.03 10.74 -5.51
C GLU A 151 2.34 11.87 -6.30
N CYS A 152 1.92 12.92 -5.60
CA CYS A 152 1.30 14.07 -6.22
C CYS A 152 1.71 15.38 -5.54
N GLY A 153 1.57 16.48 -6.26
CA GLY A 153 1.76 17.81 -5.70
C GLY A 153 0.63 18.20 -4.74
N LYS A 154 0.91 19.19 -3.88
CA LYS A 154 -0.12 19.76 -2.98
C LYS A 154 -1.32 20.34 -3.75
N SER A 155 -1.09 20.86 -4.95
CA SER A 155 -2.15 21.36 -5.85
C SER A 155 -3.10 20.25 -6.29
N ASP A 156 -2.53 19.13 -6.75
CA ASP A 156 -3.27 17.98 -7.26
C ASP A 156 -4.06 17.30 -6.14
N TYR A 157 -3.41 17.17 -4.96
CA TYR A 157 -4.09 16.71 -3.75
C TYR A 157 -5.33 17.58 -3.45
N LYS A 158 -5.18 18.91 -3.45
CA LYS A 158 -6.31 19.83 -3.17
C LYS A 158 -7.39 19.77 -4.23
N MET A 159 -6.99 19.67 -5.50
CA MET A 159 -7.93 19.53 -6.61
C MET A 159 -8.74 18.24 -6.48
N LEU A 160 -8.08 17.10 -6.26
CA LEU A 160 -8.79 15.84 -6.08
C LEU A 160 -9.64 15.83 -4.81
N LEU A 161 -9.16 16.43 -3.72
CA LEU A 161 -9.94 16.58 -2.48
C LEU A 161 -11.23 17.37 -2.70
N SER A 162 -11.20 18.41 -3.54
CA SER A 162 -12.40 19.18 -3.87
C SER A 162 -13.40 18.44 -4.75
N CYS A 163 -12.98 17.33 -5.37
CA CYS A 163 -13.86 16.42 -6.12
C CYS A 163 -14.49 15.34 -5.24
N MET A 164 -14.02 15.19 -3.99
CA MET A 164 -14.61 14.24 -3.06
C MET A 164 -15.93 14.76 -2.49
N PRO A 165 -16.94 13.91 -2.28
CA PRO A 165 -18.15 14.32 -1.59
C PRO A 165 -17.85 14.69 -0.13
N ASP A 166 -18.54 15.69 0.40
CA ASP A 166 -18.36 16.16 1.78
C ASP A 166 -18.69 15.09 2.82
N SER A 167 -19.65 14.21 2.51
CA SER A 167 -20.04 13.09 3.37
C SER A 167 -20.69 11.99 2.55
N LEU A 168 -20.65 10.77 3.08
CA LEU A 168 -21.36 9.60 2.55
C LEU A 168 -22.41 9.15 3.54
N ASN A 169 -23.66 9.00 3.09
CA ASN A 169 -24.69 8.36 3.89
C ASN A 169 -24.57 6.84 3.76
N TRP A 170 -23.86 6.23 4.69
CA TRP A 170 -23.58 4.78 4.67
C TRP A 170 -24.83 3.91 4.92
N GLU A 171 -25.90 4.47 5.48
CA GLU A 171 -27.16 3.74 5.66
C GLU A 171 -27.77 3.33 4.31
N GLU A 172 -27.55 4.12 3.28
CA GLU A 172 -28.04 3.85 1.93
C GLU A 172 -27.28 2.69 1.22
N LEU A 173 -26.12 2.25 1.75
CA LEU A 173 -25.42 1.09 1.20
C LEU A 173 -26.29 -0.17 1.22
N SER A 174 -27.15 -0.32 2.23
CA SER A 174 -28.08 -1.44 2.34
C SER A 174 -29.04 -1.56 1.15
N ASP A 175 -29.31 -0.45 0.43
CA ASP A 175 -30.15 -0.46 -0.77
C ASP A 175 -29.45 -1.10 -1.97
N TYR A 176 -28.14 -1.16 -1.95
CA TYR A 176 -27.29 -1.78 -2.97
C TYR A 176 -27.00 -3.26 -2.65
N GLU A 177 -26.96 -3.63 -1.38
CA GLU A 177 -26.63 -4.98 -0.89
C GLU A 177 -27.86 -5.92 -0.89
N LYS A 178 -28.59 -5.99 -2.02
CA LYS A 178 -29.80 -6.82 -2.14
C LYS A 178 -29.51 -8.28 -2.49
N GLU A 179 -28.38 -8.51 -3.17
CA GLU A 179 -27.95 -9.83 -3.62
C GLU A 179 -26.43 -9.97 -3.39
N ASP A 180 -26.01 -11.14 -2.95
CA ASP A 180 -24.59 -11.47 -2.83
C ASP A 180 -24.02 -11.88 -4.20
N ASN A 181 -23.42 -10.93 -4.89
CA ASN A 181 -22.74 -11.13 -6.18
C ASN A 181 -21.23 -11.31 -6.03
N THR A 182 -20.72 -11.45 -4.80
CA THR A 182 -19.29 -11.56 -4.52
C THR A 182 -18.76 -13.00 -4.64
N ALA A 183 -19.59 -13.95 -4.95
CA ALA A 183 -19.19 -15.34 -5.17
C ALA A 183 -18.16 -15.43 -6.32
N GLY A 184 -16.91 -15.66 -5.97
CA GLY A 184 -15.78 -15.80 -6.89
C GLY A 184 -14.77 -14.65 -6.93
N SER A 185 -15.03 -13.50 -6.29
CA SER A 185 -14.02 -12.45 -6.18
C SER A 185 -13.18 -12.65 -4.91
N GLN A 186 -12.10 -13.39 -5.02
CA GLN A 186 -11.08 -13.43 -3.97
C GLN A 186 -10.04 -12.36 -4.25
N THR A 187 -10.03 -11.31 -3.44
CA THR A 187 -8.94 -10.34 -3.44
C THR A 187 -7.75 -10.94 -2.70
N LEU A 188 -6.77 -11.44 -3.43
CA LEU A 188 -5.50 -11.82 -2.84
C LEU A 188 -4.78 -10.56 -2.35
N ALA A 189 -4.25 -10.60 -1.14
CA ALA A 189 -3.42 -9.53 -0.62
C ALA A 189 -2.21 -9.35 -1.53
N CYS A 190 -1.93 -8.10 -1.92
CA CYS A 190 -0.77 -7.77 -2.74
C CYS A 190 0.52 -8.27 -2.10
N SER A 191 1.20 -9.19 -2.76
CA SER A 191 2.56 -9.60 -2.47
C SER A 191 3.49 -8.99 -3.52
N GLY A 192 4.08 -7.83 -3.23
CA GLY A 192 4.97 -7.15 -4.17
C GLY A 192 4.24 -6.40 -5.29
N ASP A 193 4.92 -6.21 -6.43
CA ASP A 193 4.48 -5.35 -7.54
C ASP A 193 3.30 -5.89 -8.38
N SER A 194 2.81 -7.09 -8.12
CA SER A 194 1.70 -7.67 -8.86
C SER A 194 0.54 -8.04 -7.94
N CYS A 195 -0.63 -7.45 -8.18
CA CYS A 195 -1.89 -7.98 -7.69
C CYS A 195 -2.36 -9.04 -8.71
N GLU A 196 -2.11 -10.30 -8.45
CA GLU A 196 -2.73 -11.38 -9.20
C GLU A 196 -4.11 -11.68 -8.63
N ILE A 197 -5.14 -11.41 -9.41
CA ILE A 197 -6.48 -11.94 -9.16
C ILE A 197 -6.47 -13.33 -9.80
N VAL A 198 -6.51 -14.35 -9.00
CA VAL A 198 -6.71 -15.73 -9.48
C VAL A 198 -8.22 -15.96 -9.49
N ASP A 199 -8.80 -16.02 -10.68
CA ASP A 199 -10.14 -16.56 -10.86
C ASP A 199 -10.05 -18.07 -10.57
N LEU A 200 -10.54 -18.47 -9.40
CA LEU A 200 -10.77 -19.89 -9.12
C LEU A 200 -12.07 -20.28 -9.81
N VAL A 201 -11.95 -21.07 -10.87
CA VAL A 201 -13.05 -21.75 -11.55
C VAL A 201 -13.55 -22.90 -10.69
#